data_709757262bf35360787401985efeb360
#
_entry.id   709757262bf35360787401985efeb360
#
_cell.length_a   1.000
_cell.length_b   1.000
_cell.length_c   1.000
_cell.angle_alpha   90.00
_cell.angle_beta   90.00
_cell.angle_gamma   90.00
#
_symmetry.space_group_name_H-M   'P 1'
#
loop_
_entity.id
_entity.type
_entity.pdbx_description
1 polymer ?
#
loop_
_entity_poly.entity_id
_entity_poly.type
_entity_poly.pdbx_seq_one_letter_code
_entity_poly.pdbx_strand_id
1 'polypeptide(L)'
;QMDDVFYDTKRLEKNQSDVALLGDLAKQESAVLVFYNGRIIMMSEPQLESQAPSFELDMEGTTYDCVDQSNTAYGKATVKAGSVTGTFTADASNSNELSVQSVKTPSSAEATRAAKGHLRYANKNTATLSVTTKIIPELTAGITMTLSGEKPAGWSGTLYAYRIRHEWHNDQTVIFLRRPLEGY
;
A
#
# COMPACT_ATOMS: atom_id res chain seq x y z
N GLN A 1 9.13 13.07 0.27
CA GLN A 1 10.49 12.60 0.58
C GLN A 1 10.38 11.68 1.79
N MET A 2 10.90 10.46 1.69
CA MET A 2 11.00 9.59 2.87
C MET A 2 12.01 10.24 3.82
N ASP A 3 11.69 10.22 5.13
CA ASP A 3 12.68 10.60 6.12
C ASP A 3 13.88 9.66 6.04
N ASP A 4 15.09 10.19 6.18
CA ASP A 4 16.30 9.38 6.24
C ASP A 4 16.26 8.54 7.52
N VAL A 5 15.99 7.25 7.36
CA VAL A 5 15.95 6.30 8.47
C VAL A 5 17.22 5.47 8.46
N PHE A 6 18.03 5.63 9.50
CA PHE A 6 19.23 4.84 9.68
C PHE A 6 18.94 3.64 10.58
N TYR A 7 19.17 2.45 10.04
CA TYR A 7 19.16 1.21 10.80
C TYR A 7 20.58 0.89 11.22
N ASP A 8 20.83 0.74 12.50
CA ASP A 8 22.15 0.40 13.00
C ASP A 8 22.58 -0.96 12.40
N THR A 9 22.08 -2.05 12.86
CA THR A 9 22.36 -3.35 12.26
C THR A 9 21.10 -4.18 12.18
N LYS A 10 20.69 -4.57 10.97
CA LYS A 10 19.60 -5.52 10.74
C LYS A 10 20.21 -6.85 10.29
N ARG A 11 19.95 -7.90 11.06
CA ARG A 11 20.37 -9.26 10.72
C ARG A 11 19.18 -10.05 10.22
N LEU A 12 19.44 -10.89 9.22
CA LEU A 12 18.48 -11.89 8.77
C LEU A 12 18.12 -12.82 9.95
N GLU A 13 16.84 -13.11 10.06
CA GLU A 13 16.39 -14.20 10.92
C GLU A 13 16.77 -15.55 10.30
N LYS A 14 16.84 -16.60 11.13
CA LYS A 14 17.11 -17.94 10.63
C LYS A 14 16.09 -18.31 9.55
N ASN A 15 16.59 -18.65 8.35
CA ASN A 15 15.82 -18.98 7.17
C ASN A 15 15.08 -17.80 6.48
N GLN A 16 15.38 -16.55 6.82
CA GLN A 16 14.87 -15.39 6.10
C GLN A 16 15.79 -15.05 4.91
N SER A 17 15.21 -14.80 3.74
CA SER A 17 15.96 -14.30 2.57
C SER A 17 16.13 -12.78 2.65
N ASP A 18 17.14 -12.25 1.94
CA ASP A 18 17.38 -10.79 1.83
C ASP A 18 16.15 -10.05 1.30
N VAL A 19 15.47 -10.63 0.32
CA VAL A 19 14.24 -10.05 -0.25
C VAL A 19 13.10 -10.01 0.78
N ALA A 20 12.95 -11.04 1.60
CA ALA A 20 11.96 -11.06 2.67
C ALA A 20 12.27 -9.99 3.74
N LEU A 21 13.54 -9.82 4.13
CA LEU A 21 13.95 -8.75 5.04
C LEU A 21 13.63 -7.38 4.46
N LEU A 22 13.98 -7.12 3.19
CA LEU A 22 13.67 -5.85 2.52
C LEU A 22 12.15 -5.60 2.43
N GLY A 23 11.37 -6.65 2.16
CA GLY A 23 9.92 -6.57 2.16
C GLY A 23 9.33 -6.19 3.53
N ASP A 24 9.87 -6.75 4.61
CA ASP A 24 9.44 -6.41 5.97
C ASP A 24 9.83 -4.98 6.35
N LEU A 25 11.02 -4.52 5.97
CA LEU A 25 11.44 -3.13 6.15
C LEU A 25 10.56 -2.18 5.34
N ALA A 26 10.23 -2.51 4.10
CA ALA A 26 9.34 -1.71 3.27
C ALA A 26 7.94 -1.57 3.91
N LYS A 27 7.39 -2.64 4.50
CA LYS A 27 6.13 -2.57 5.26
C LYS A 27 6.22 -1.63 6.45
N GLN A 28 7.29 -1.73 7.25
CA GLN A 28 7.51 -0.87 8.43
C GLN A 28 7.58 0.61 8.06
N GLU A 29 8.17 0.92 6.89
CA GLU A 29 8.37 2.29 6.41
C GLU A 29 7.25 2.77 5.48
N SER A 30 6.16 2.03 5.32
CA SER A 30 5.08 2.37 4.40
C SER A 30 5.58 2.59 2.97
N ALA A 31 6.50 1.75 2.52
CA ALA A 31 7.16 1.86 1.24
C ALA A 31 6.73 0.77 0.26
N VAL A 32 6.86 1.06 -1.03
CA VAL A 32 6.77 0.11 -2.13
C VAL A 32 8.18 -0.31 -2.51
N LEU A 33 8.39 -1.62 -2.62
CA LEU A 33 9.66 -2.21 -3.04
C LEU A 33 9.51 -2.74 -4.47
N VAL A 34 10.34 -2.25 -5.38
CA VAL A 34 10.33 -2.63 -6.80
C VAL A 34 11.70 -3.17 -7.20
N PHE A 35 11.71 -4.31 -7.86
CA PHE A 35 12.89 -4.88 -8.50
C PHE A 35 12.79 -4.63 -10.00
N TYR A 36 13.64 -3.77 -10.53
CA TYR A 36 13.61 -3.41 -11.94
C TYR A 36 15.01 -3.26 -12.51
N ASN A 37 15.28 -3.97 -13.60
CA ASN A 37 16.54 -3.90 -14.36
C ASN A 37 17.80 -4.00 -13.46
N GLY A 38 17.84 -5.01 -12.58
CA GLY A 38 18.94 -5.26 -11.67
C GLY A 38 19.08 -4.24 -10.52
N ARG A 39 18.09 -3.36 -10.33
CA ARG A 39 18.05 -2.38 -9.26
C ARG A 39 16.94 -2.70 -8.26
N ILE A 40 17.20 -2.35 -7.02
CA ILE A 40 16.20 -2.35 -5.95
C ILE A 40 15.81 -0.90 -5.71
N ILE A 41 14.52 -0.60 -5.87
CA ILE A 41 13.97 0.74 -5.71
C ILE A 41 12.97 0.70 -4.55
N MET A 42 13.14 1.56 -3.57
CA MET A 42 12.21 1.75 -2.46
C MET A 42 11.62 3.16 -2.55
N MET A 43 10.29 3.26 -2.59
CA MET A 43 9.56 4.52 -2.73
C MET A 43 8.51 4.64 -1.63
N SER A 44 8.33 5.87 -1.12
CA SER A 44 7.25 6.16 -0.17
C SER A 44 5.88 5.97 -0.84
N GLU A 45 5.09 5.03 -0.37
CA GLU A 45 3.73 4.78 -0.89
C GLU A 45 2.80 5.98 -0.62
N PRO A 46 2.81 6.63 0.56
CA PRO A 46 2.06 7.86 0.79
C PRO A 46 2.41 8.99 -0.19
N GLN A 47 3.69 9.13 -0.55
CA GLN A 47 4.12 10.12 -1.52
C GLN A 47 3.60 9.82 -2.93
N LEU A 48 3.57 8.55 -3.33
CA LEU A 48 2.99 8.15 -4.61
C LEU A 48 1.49 8.43 -4.65
N GLU A 49 0.77 8.16 -3.56
CA GLU A 49 -0.66 8.41 -3.45
C GLU A 49 -1.06 9.88 -3.42
N SER A 50 -0.16 10.76 -2.95
CA SER A 50 -0.40 12.20 -2.86
C SER A 50 -0.14 12.96 -4.17
N GLN A 51 0.33 12.27 -5.21
CA GLN A 51 0.57 12.90 -6.51
C GLN A 51 -0.75 13.30 -7.18
N ALA A 52 -0.69 14.36 -7.97
CA ALA A 52 -1.81 14.73 -8.84
C ALA A 52 -2.09 13.59 -9.84
N PRO A 53 -3.37 13.35 -10.20
CA PRO A 53 -3.71 12.34 -11.19
C PRO A 53 -2.96 12.58 -12.51
N SER A 54 -2.27 11.54 -12.98
CA SER A 54 -1.50 11.57 -14.23
C SER A 54 -2.22 10.90 -15.40
N PHE A 55 -3.36 10.25 -15.11
CA PHE A 55 -4.18 9.56 -16.10
C PHE A 55 -5.66 9.70 -15.76
N GLU A 56 -6.51 9.81 -16.78
CA GLU A 56 -7.96 9.71 -16.66
C GLU A 56 -8.44 8.50 -17.46
N LEU A 57 -9.13 7.58 -16.79
CA LEU A 57 -9.70 6.41 -17.42
C LEU A 57 -11.18 6.65 -17.69
N ASP A 58 -11.56 6.61 -18.98
CA ASP A 58 -12.96 6.57 -19.36
C ASP A 58 -13.53 5.16 -19.08
N MET A 59 -14.63 5.12 -18.33
CA MET A 59 -15.31 3.90 -17.95
C MET A 59 -16.22 3.34 -19.06
N GLU A 60 -16.40 4.05 -20.16
CA GLU A 60 -17.20 3.55 -21.29
C GLU A 60 -16.56 2.30 -21.91
N GLY A 61 -17.35 1.25 -22.07
CA GLY A 61 -16.88 -0.02 -22.64
C GLY A 61 -15.94 -0.83 -21.73
N THR A 62 -15.83 -0.45 -20.46
CA THR A 62 -15.06 -1.23 -19.46
C THR A 62 -15.98 -2.18 -18.68
N THR A 63 -15.35 -3.16 -18.02
CA THR A 63 -15.99 -3.97 -16.99
C THR A 63 -15.25 -3.77 -15.67
N TYR A 64 -15.97 -3.86 -14.55
CA TYR A 64 -15.35 -3.67 -13.24
C TYR A 64 -15.89 -4.62 -12.19
N ASP A 65 -15.07 -4.83 -11.16
CA ASP A 65 -15.44 -5.55 -9.95
C ASP A 65 -14.98 -4.76 -8.73
N CYS A 66 -15.88 -4.61 -7.74
CA CYS A 66 -15.64 -3.88 -6.49
C CYS A 66 -15.61 -4.85 -5.32
N VAL A 67 -14.58 -4.73 -4.50
CA VAL A 67 -14.50 -5.39 -3.20
C VAL A 67 -14.46 -4.33 -2.12
N ASP A 68 -15.38 -4.40 -1.16
CA ASP A 68 -15.37 -3.54 0.02
C ASP A 68 -15.45 -4.39 1.29
N GLN A 69 -14.35 -4.45 2.01
CA GLN A 69 -14.18 -5.09 3.30
C GLN A 69 -13.70 -4.08 4.35
N SER A 70 -14.07 -2.80 4.19
CA SER A 70 -13.65 -1.73 5.09
C SER A 70 -14.08 -1.96 6.55
N ASN A 71 -15.13 -2.75 6.78
CA ASN A 71 -15.56 -3.19 8.11
C ASN A 71 -14.55 -4.09 8.82
N THR A 72 -13.60 -4.68 8.09
CA THR A 72 -12.49 -5.48 8.66
C THR A 72 -11.24 -4.66 8.95
N ALA A 73 -11.24 -3.37 8.62
CA ALA A 73 -10.10 -2.50 8.86
C ALA A 73 -9.79 -2.36 10.35
N TYR A 74 -8.53 -2.11 10.66
CA TYR A 74 -8.07 -1.85 12.02
C TYR A 74 -7.99 -0.34 12.28
N GLY A 75 -8.45 0.11 13.47
CA GLY A 75 -8.32 1.50 13.88
C GLY A 75 -6.94 1.86 14.41
N LYS A 76 -6.27 0.87 15.01
CA LYS A 76 -4.94 1.06 15.62
C LYS A 76 -4.06 -0.17 15.43
N ALA A 77 -2.74 0.02 15.55
CA ALA A 77 -1.79 -1.07 15.65
C ALA A 77 -0.84 -0.87 16.83
N THR A 78 -0.46 -1.97 17.47
CA THR A 78 0.53 -2.01 18.54
C THR A 78 1.63 -2.99 18.17
N VAL A 79 2.87 -2.50 18.17
CA VAL A 79 4.08 -3.31 17.99
C VAL A 79 4.75 -3.50 19.34
N LYS A 80 5.05 -4.75 19.70
CA LYS A 80 5.77 -5.13 20.93
C LYS A 80 7.08 -5.82 20.58
N ALA A 81 8.18 -5.35 21.17
CA ALA A 81 9.52 -5.92 21.01
C ALA A 81 10.20 -6.01 22.39
N GLY A 82 10.04 -7.14 23.07
CA GLY A 82 10.48 -7.28 24.46
C GLY A 82 9.77 -6.29 25.38
N SER A 83 10.53 -5.39 26.02
CA SER A 83 9.99 -4.33 26.87
C SER A 83 9.58 -3.06 26.11
N VAL A 84 9.91 -2.96 24.82
CA VAL A 84 9.59 -1.81 23.97
C VAL A 84 8.20 -1.99 23.38
N THR A 85 7.38 -0.94 23.46
CA THR A 85 6.04 -0.93 22.85
C THR A 85 5.85 0.40 22.11
N GLY A 86 5.28 0.33 20.92
CA GLY A 86 4.84 1.48 20.14
C GLY A 86 3.43 1.26 19.61
N THR A 87 2.60 2.28 19.67
CA THR A 87 1.22 2.25 19.20
C THR A 87 0.97 3.40 18.25
N PHE A 88 0.23 3.13 17.18
CA PHE A 88 -0.26 4.13 16.25
C PHE A 88 -1.76 3.95 16.03
N THR A 89 -2.52 5.05 16.08
CA THR A 89 -3.98 5.08 15.88
C THR A 89 -4.29 5.95 14.65
N ALA A 90 -4.91 5.36 13.64
CA ALA A 90 -5.40 6.07 12.46
C ALA A 90 -6.87 6.47 12.60
N ASP A 91 -7.68 5.62 13.27
CA ASP A 91 -9.09 5.87 13.53
C ASP A 91 -9.43 5.47 14.97
N ALA A 92 -9.66 6.48 15.81
CA ALA A 92 -10.01 6.27 17.21
C ALA A 92 -11.44 5.74 17.42
N SER A 93 -12.31 5.88 16.43
CA SER A 93 -13.69 5.35 16.49
C SER A 93 -13.76 3.85 16.23
N ASN A 94 -12.73 3.29 15.55
CA ASN A 94 -12.63 1.87 15.26
C ASN A 94 -11.84 1.14 16.35
N SER A 95 -12.50 0.25 17.08
CA SER A 95 -11.91 -0.50 18.20
C SER A 95 -11.04 -1.70 17.77
N ASN A 96 -11.02 -2.07 16.50
CA ASN A 96 -10.21 -3.17 16.01
C ASN A 96 -8.72 -2.84 16.15
N GLU A 97 -7.98 -3.73 16.78
CA GLU A 97 -6.54 -3.55 17.03
C GLU A 97 -5.71 -4.62 16.36
N LEU A 98 -4.68 -4.21 15.63
CA LEU A 98 -3.65 -5.05 15.08
C LEU A 98 -2.49 -5.17 16.06
N SER A 99 -2.25 -6.37 16.61
CA SER A 99 -1.10 -6.62 17.48
C SER A 99 0.01 -7.34 16.72
N VAL A 100 1.20 -6.76 16.71
CA VAL A 100 2.38 -7.29 16.01
C VAL A 100 3.49 -7.52 17.01
N GLN A 101 4.02 -8.74 17.03
CA GLN A 101 5.23 -9.06 17.76
C GLN A 101 6.45 -8.83 16.86
N SER A 102 7.39 -8.01 17.31
CA SER A 102 8.64 -7.76 16.60
C SER A 102 9.80 -8.26 17.44
N VAL A 103 10.79 -8.85 16.81
CA VAL A 103 11.95 -9.37 17.53
C VAL A 103 12.99 -8.28 17.82
N LYS A 104 12.96 -7.19 17.05
CA LYS A 104 14.02 -6.16 17.10
C LYS A 104 13.48 -4.76 16.77
N THR A 105 13.05 -4.07 17.80
CA THR A 105 12.75 -2.65 17.70
C THR A 105 13.49 -1.94 18.83
N PRO A 106 14.54 -1.16 18.53
CA PRO A 106 15.44 -0.63 19.56
C PRO A 106 14.83 0.50 20.38
N SER A 107 13.77 1.15 19.89
CA SER A 107 13.13 2.28 20.57
C SER A 107 11.62 2.31 20.40
N SER A 108 10.92 3.00 21.31
CA SER A 108 9.46 3.20 21.20
C SER A 108 9.07 4.06 19.97
N ALA A 109 9.93 4.97 19.56
CA ALA A 109 9.72 5.75 18.34
C ALA A 109 9.74 4.86 17.08
N GLU A 110 10.71 3.95 16.98
CA GLU A 110 10.76 2.98 15.88
C GLU A 110 9.60 1.99 15.96
N ALA A 111 9.21 1.54 17.15
CA ALA A 111 8.03 0.70 17.34
C ALA A 111 6.73 1.39 16.88
N THR A 112 6.58 2.68 17.16
CA THR A 112 5.43 3.48 16.71
C THR A 112 5.43 3.64 15.19
N ARG A 113 6.60 3.90 14.58
CA ARG A 113 6.74 3.97 13.12
C ARG A 113 6.40 2.62 12.45
N ALA A 114 6.90 1.53 13.01
CA ALA A 114 6.57 0.18 12.55
C ALA A 114 5.07 -0.12 12.70
N ALA A 115 4.44 0.28 13.82
CA ALA A 115 3.00 0.14 14.04
C ALA A 115 2.20 0.88 12.96
N LYS A 116 2.60 2.11 12.60
CA LYS A 116 2.01 2.88 11.50
C LYS A 116 2.12 2.13 10.17
N GLY A 117 3.29 1.63 9.81
CA GLY A 117 3.52 0.89 8.57
C GLY A 117 2.71 -0.41 8.50
N HIS A 118 2.66 -1.18 9.59
CA HIS A 118 1.87 -2.41 9.64
C HIS A 118 0.36 -2.13 9.54
N LEU A 119 -0.14 -1.09 10.23
CA LEU A 119 -1.54 -0.70 10.16
C LEU A 119 -1.93 -0.30 8.74
N ARG A 120 -1.12 0.55 8.10
CA ARG A 120 -1.31 0.95 6.71
C ARG A 120 -1.31 -0.26 5.78
N TYR A 121 -0.35 -1.17 5.94
CA TYR A 121 -0.26 -2.38 5.12
C TYR A 121 -1.50 -3.28 5.27
N ALA A 122 -2.03 -3.43 6.47
CA ALA A 122 -3.22 -4.22 6.73
C ALA A 122 -4.49 -3.61 6.11
N ASN A 123 -4.60 -2.27 6.15
CA ASN A 123 -5.81 -1.58 5.74
C ASN A 123 -5.85 -1.18 4.25
N LYS A 124 -4.70 -1.08 3.58
CA LYS A 124 -4.60 -0.47 2.25
C LYS A 124 -5.43 -1.13 1.15
N ASN A 125 -5.79 -2.39 1.28
CA ASN A 125 -6.56 -3.14 0.28
C ASN A 125 -7.91 -3.62 0.80
N THR A 126 -8.45 -3.01 1.86
CA THR A 126 -9.78 -3.35 2.38
C THR A 126 -10.91 -2.92 1.44
N ALA A 127 -10.67 -1.89 0.63
CA ALA A 127 -11.58 -1.52 -0.45
C ALA A 127 -10.78 -1.37 -1.76
N THR A 128 -11.13 -2.16 -2.76
CA THR A 128 -10.46 -2.19 -4.06
C THR A 128 -11.45 -2.23 -5.21
N LEU A 129 -11.03 -1.66 -6.33
CA LEU A 129 -11.74 -1.69 -7.60
C LEU A 129 -10.82 -2.28 -8.66
N SER A 130 -11.25 -3.29 -9.37
CA SER A 130 -10.57 -3.76 -10.58
C SER A 130 -11.35 -3.35 -11.81
N VAL A 131 -10.66 -2.75 -12.79
CA VAL A 131 -11.26 -2.32 -14.06
C VAL A 131 -10.54 -3.03 -15.19
N THR A 132 -11.30 -3.68 -16.06
CA THR A 132 -10.79 -4.30 -17.29
C THR A 132 -11.20 -3.45 -18.48
N THR A 133 -10.23 -3.05 -19.27
CA THR A 133 -10.38 -2.21 -20.46
C THR A 133 -9.58 -2.77 -21.64
N LYS A 134 -9.69 -2.16 -22.81
CA LYS A 134 -8.78 -2.44 -23.93
C LYS A 134 -7.35 -2.20 -23.52
N ILE A 135 -6.41 -2.85 -24.23
CA ILE A 135 -4.98 -2.75 -23.91
C ILE A 135 -4.51 -1.28 -23.91
N ILE A 136 -3.83 -0.88 -22.84
CA ILE A 136 -3.16 0.42 -22.68
C ILE A 136 -1.70 0.15 -22.30
N PRO A 137 -0.82 -0.09 -23.27
CA PRO A 137 0.53 -0.61 -23.02
C PRO A 137 1.42 0.31 -22.18
N GLU A 138 1.20 1.62 -22.28
CA GLU A 138 1.95 2.66 -21.57
C GLU A 138 1.58 2.81 -20.09
N LEU A 139 0.47 2.21 -19.66
CA LEU A 139 0.02 2.36 -18.28
C LEU A 139 0.87 1.52 -17.34
N THR A 140 1.35 2.12 -16.27
CA THR A 140 2.19 1.49 -15.26
C THR A 140 1.60 1.62 -13.86
N ALA A 141 1.90 0.68 -12.98
CA ALA A 141 1.51 0.76 -11.57
C ALA A 141 2.29 1.86 -10.83
N GLY A 142 1.73 2.33 -9.71
CA GLY A 142 2.35 3.35 -8.87
C GLY A 142 1.96 4.79 -9.24
N ILE A 143 0.94 4.96 -10.08
CA ILE A 143 0.41 6.27 -10.47
C ILE A 143 -0.95 6.52 -9.82
N THR A 144 -1.34 7.78 -9.78
CA THR A 144 -2.68 8.20 -9.42
C THR A 144 -3.49 8.54 -10.69
N MET A 145 -4.78 8.27 -10.65
CA MET A 145 -5.69 8.49 -11.76
C MET A 145 -7.09 8.87 -11.29
N THR A 146 -7.89 9.36 -12.23
CA THR A 146 -9.32 9.59 -12.06
C THR A 146 -10.13 8.71 -13.02
N LEU A 147 -11.40 8.51 -12.69
CA LEU A 147 -12.36 7.84 -13.56
C LEU A 147 -13.36 8.86 -14.11
N SER A 148 -13.62 8.81 -15.41
CA SER A 148 -14.70 9.58 -16.06
C SER A 148 -15.82 8.66 -16.53
N GLY A 149 -16.97 9.24 -16.93
CA GLY A 149 -18.15 8.47 -17.32
C GLY A 149 -18.89 7.85 -16.12
N GLU A 150 -19.67 6.80 -16.40
CA GLU A 150 -20.45 6.07 -15.40
C GLU A 150 -19.54 5.15 -14.58
N LYS A 151 -19.41 5.42 -13.30
CA LYS A 151 -18.50 4.73 -12.37
C LYS A 151 -19.24 4.20 -11.15
N PRO A 152 -18.68 3.18 -10.47
CA PRO A 152 -19.28 2.65 -9.24
C PRO A 152 -19.45 3.72 -8.18
N ALA A 153 -20.53 3.64 -7.40
CA ALA A 153 -20.78 4.56 -6.30
C ALA A 153 -19.60 4.56 -5.30
N GLY A 154 -19.17 5.77 -4.89
CA GLY A 154 -18.06 5.94 -3.97
C GLY A 154 -16.66 5.84 -4.60
N TRP A 155 -16.52 5.63 -5.90
CA TRP A 155 -15.23 5.55 -6.62
C TRP A 155 -14.96 6.81 -7.45
N SER A 156 -15.20 7.97 -6.86
CA SER A 156 -14.88 9.28 -7.44
C SER A 156 -13.60 9.86 -6.81
N GLY A 157 -13.02 10.86 -7.49
CA GLY A 157 -11.81 11.53 -7.05
C GLY A 157 -10.53 10.80 -7.47
N THR A 158 -9.44 11.09 -6.77
CA THR A 158 -8.13 10.49 -7.04
C THR A 158 -8.08 9.07 -6.54
N LEU A 159 -7.67 8.15 -7.40
CA LEU A 159 -7.44 6.74 -7.09
C LEU A 159 -5.98 6.38 -7.34
N TYR A 160 -5.47 5.41 -6.60
CA TYR A 160 -4.11 4.92 -6.75
C TYR A 160 -4.10 3.55 -7.45
N ALA A 161 -3.42 3.47 -8.58
CA ALA A 161 -3.24 2.23 -9.35
C ALA A 161 -2.06 1.44 -8.75
N TYR A 162 -2.38 0.55 -7.82
CA TYR A 162 -1.35 -0.21 -7.11
C TYR A 162 -0.84 -1.44 -7.88
N ARG A 163 -1.58 -1.88 -8.88
CA ARG A 163 -1.20 -3.00 -9.74
C ARG A 163 -1.85 -2.85 -11.11
N ILE A 164 -1.08 -3.17 -12.16
CA ILE A 164 -1.56 -3.23 -13.54
C ILE A 164 -1.14 -4.57 -14.13
N ARG A 165 -2.03 -5.17 -14.90
CA ARG A 165 -1.79 -6.42 -15.62
C ARG A 165 -2.19 -6.25 -17.07
N HIS A 166 -1.24 -6.35 -18.00
CA HIS A 166 -1.49 -6.39 -19.42
C HIS A 166 -1.68 -7.83 -19.88
N GLU A 167 -2.80 -8.11 -20.50
CA GLU A 167 -3.15 -9.40 -21.07
C GLU A 167 -3.11 -9.31 -22.60
N TRP A 168 -1.90 -9.41 -23.14
CA TRP A 168 -1.67 -9.27 -24.58
C TRP A 168 -2.47 -10.25 -25.43
N HIS A 169 -2.74 -11.45 -24.91
CA HIS A 169 -3.53 -12.46 -25.60
C HIS A 169 -5.00 -12.04 -25.78
N ASN A 170 -5.53 -11.29 -24.81
CA ASN A 170 -6.92 -10.86 -24.80
C ASN A 170 -7.09 -9.40 -25.25
N ASP A 171 -6.01 -8.73 -25.62
CA ASP A 171 -5.99 -7.29 -25.92
C ASP A 171 -6.59 -6.44 -24.80
N GLN A 172 -6.23 -6.76 -23.55
CA GLN A 172 -6.81 -6.15 -22.37
C GLN A 172 -5.75 -5.65 -21.37
N THR A 173 -6.12 -4.61 -20.63
CA THR A 173 -5.45 -4.15 -19.42
C THR A 173 -6.39 -4.25 -18.24
N VAL A 174 -5.93 -4.92 -17.17
CA VAL A 174 -6.62 -4.94 -15.88
C VAL A 174 -5.91 -4.01 -14.91
N ILE A 175 -6.63 -3.01 -14.42
CA ILE A 175 -6.15 -1.96 -13.54
C ILE A 175 -6.72 -2.21 -12.15
N PHE A 176 -5.86 -2.37 -11.15
CA PHE A 176 -6.26 -2.54 -9.76
C PHE A 176 -6.08 -1.23 -9.01
N LEU A 177 -7.18 -0.69 -8.55
CA LEU A 177 -7.30 0.63 -7.95
C LEU A 177 -7.69 0.52 -6.47
N ARG A 178 -7.25 1.50 -5.69
CA ARG A 178 -7.76 1.76 -4.35
C ARG A 178 -7.78 3.26 -4.07
N ARG A 179 -8.49 3.66 -3.05
CA ARG A 179 -8.41 5.04 -2.58
C ARG A 179 -7.07 5.28 -1.87
N PRO A 180 -6.46 6.47 -2.03
CA PRO A 180 -5.37 6.89 -1.15
C PRO A 180 -5.79 6.77 0.32
N LEU A 181 -4.87 6.34 1.16
CA LEU A 181 -5.15 6.21 2.59
C LEU A 181 -4.95 7.55 3.31
N GLU A 182 -5.95 7.95 4.08
CA GLU A 182 -5.90 9.14 4.92
C GLU A 182 -5.57 8.78 6.38
N GLY A 183 -4.93 9.70 7.11
CA GLY A 183 -4.63 9.52 8.55
C GLY A 183 -3.42 8.64 8.88
N TYR A 184 -2.61 8.27 7.88
CA TYR A 184 -1.41 7.42 8.06
C TYR A 184 -0.10 8.17 7.85
#